data_e8a369b7bf555199ca62244baee1f143
#
_entry.id   e8a369b7bf555199ca62244baee1f143
#
_cell.length_a   1.000
_cell.length_b   1.000
_cell.length_c   1.000
_cell.angle_alpha   90.00
_cell.angle_beta   90.00
_cell.angle_gamma   90.00
#
_symmetry.space_group_name_H-M   'P 1'
#
loop_
_entity.id
_entity.type
_entity.pdbx_description
1 polymer ?
#
loop_
_entity_poly.entity_id
_entity_poly.type
_entity_poly.pdbx_seq_one_letter_code
_entity_poly.pdbx_strand_id
1 'polypeptide(L)'
;MRWARAKDTPFMPSPGQFIEQCKTGACHAAGLPDADELYRRVMKYCGLRGLYECPENYPWENNADYWMITALYSQMQAGNLTESELRQRCGKQLKSMADRITSGEDIPEPRKQIPQLHIPSTTETAKSHIANIRQMMKQSRHN
;
A
#
# COMPACT_ATOMS: atom_id res chain seq x y z
N MET A 1 27.86 -6.86 -31.45
CA MET A 1 27.10 -5.60 -31.59
C MET A 1 25.97 -5.68 -32.63
N ARG A 2 25.40 -6.85 -32.80
CA ARG A 2 24.31 -7.09 -33.75
C ARG A 2 22.96 -6.55 -33.27
N TRP A 3 22.76 -6.34 -32.01
CA TRP A 3 21.49 -5.84 -31.44
C TRP A 3 21.25 -4.33 -31.80
N ALA A 4 22.31 -3.56 -31.97
CA ALA A 4 22.22 -2.15 -32.38
C ALA A 4 21.73 -1.97 -33.84
N ARG A 5 21.85 -3.02 -34.68
CA ARG A 5 21.36 -3.03 -36.05
C ARG A 5 19.92 -3.47 -36.22
N ALA A 6 19.35 -4.16 -35.21
CA ALA A 6 17.96 -4.62 -35.25
C ALA A 6 16.94 -3.55 -34.88
N LYS A 7 17.37 -2.43 -34.35
CA LYS A 7 16.57 -1.22 -34.19
C LYS A 7 16.93 -0.22 -35.29
N ASP A 8 16.30 -0.38 -36.42
CA ASP A 8 16.33 0.62 -37.53
C ASP A 8 15.60 1.93 -37.12
N THR A 9 15.91 2.46 -35.97
CA THR A 9 15.50 3.79 -35.58
C THR A 9 16.73 4.69 -35.57
N PRO A 10 16.88 5.57 -36.59
CA PRO A 10 17.99 6.50 -36.67
C PRO A 10 17.90 7.62 -35.62
N PHE A 11 17.02 7.49 -34.65
CA PHE A 11 16.79 8.49 -33.61
C PHE A 11 17.34 8.01 -32.27
N MET A 12 18.24 8.80 -31.70
CA MET A 12 18.52 8.72 -30.26
C MET A 12 17.22 8.93 -29.48
N PRO A 13 16.94 8.11 -28.45
CA PRO A 13 15.78 8.37 -27.60
C PRO A 13 15.85 9.81 -27.08
N SER A 14 14.72 10.50 -27.07
CA SER A 14 14.65 11.83 -26.46
C SER A 14 15.08 11.75 -24.98
N PRO A 15 15.60 12.84 -24.38
CA PRO A 15 16.00 12.84 -22.96
C PRO A 15 14.92 12.29 -22.04
N GLY A 16 13.64 12.55 -22.34
CA GLY A 16 12.51 12.02 -21.60
C GLY A 16 12.38 10.49 -21.71
N GLN A 17 12.53 9.93 -22.91
CA GLN A 17 12.49 8.48 -23.13
C GLN A 17 13.68 7.77 -22.49
N PHE A 18 14.86 8.39 -22.52
CA PHE A 18 16.05 7.85 -21.86
C PHE A 18 15.87 7.81 -20.33
N ILE A 19 15.34 8.87 -19.73
CA ILE A 19 15.03 8.93 -18.29
C ILE A 19 14.00 7.88 -17.93
N GLU A 20 12.98 7.66 -18.76
CA GLU A 20 11.95 6.66 -18.54
C GLU A 20 12.49 5.24 -18.63
N GLN A 21 13.37 4.96 -19.58
CA GLN A 21 14.08 3.68 -19.66
C GLN A 21 15.01 3.42 -18.45
N CYS A 22 15.69 4.46 -17.96
CA CYS A 22 16.49 4.36 -16.74
C CYS A 22 15.64 4.06 -15.50
N LYS A 23 14.47 4.69 -15.40
CA LYS A 23 13.52 4.42 -14.28
C LYS A 23 12.99 2.99 -14.31
N THR A 24 12.62 2.50 -15.49
CA THR A 24 12.17 1.12 -15.66
C THR A 24 13.29 0.13 -15.30
N GLY A 25 14.51 0.42 -15.73
CA GLY A 25 15.69 -0.37 -15.39
C GLY A 25 15.97 -0.41 -13.89
N ALA A 26 15.82 0.71 -13.18
CA ALA A 26 15.98 0.76 -11.72
C ALA A 26 14.93 -0.06 -10.98
N CYS A 27 13.67 -0.03 -11.43
CA CYS A 27 12.61 -0.87 -10.87
C CYS A 27 12.90 -2.36 -11.07
N HIS A 28 13.31 -2.76 -12.27
CA HIS A 28 13.70 -4.14 -12.55
C HIS A 28 14.92 -4.60 -11.73
N ALA A 29 15.92 -3.74 -11.57
CA ALA A 29 17.09 -4.02 -10.74
C ALA A 29 16.71 -4.19 -9.26
N ALA A 30 15.67 -3.50 -8.80
CA ALA A 30 15.11 -3.65 -7.47
C ALA A 30 14.13 -4.85 -7.33
N GLY A 31 13.91 -5.63 -8.40
CA GLY A 31 12.97 -6.75 -8.38
C GLY A 31 11.49 -6.36 -8.35
N LEU A 32 11.19 -5.11 -8.71
CA LEU A 32 9.83 -4.59 -8.74
C LEU A 32 9.17 -4.85 -10.12
N PRO A 33 7.82 -5.00 -10.15
CA PRO A 33 7.09 -5.09 -11.41
C PRO A 33 7.14 -3.77 -12.19
N ASP A 34 6.74 -3.79 -13.45
CA ASP A 34 6.50 -2.57 -14.20
C ASP A 34 5.15 -1.92 -13.83
N ALA A 35 4.87 -0.72 -14.37
CA ALA A 35 3.67 0.01 -14.04
C ALA A 35 2.37 -0.69 -14.49
N ASP A 36 2.40 -1.36 -15.64
CA ASP A 36 1.25 -2.11 -16.16
C ASP A 36 1.01 -3.39 -15.36
N GLU A 37 2.06 -4.07 -14.95
CA GLU A 37 1.97 -5.24 -14.08
C GLU A 37 1.46 -4.86 -12.70
N LEU A 38 1.97 -3.76 -12.12
CA LEU A 38 1.46 -3.26 -10.84
C LEU A 38 -0.03 -2.88 -10.95
N TYR A 39 -0.44 -2.24 -12.02
CA TYR A 39 -1.85 -1.94 -12.28
C TYR A 39 -2.71 -3.22 -12.31
N ARG A 40 -2.27 -4.27 -13.02
CA ARG A 40 -2.97 -5.56 -13.05
C ARG A 40 -3.07 -6.20 -11.66
N ARG A 41 -2.00 -6.13 -10.87
CA ARG A 41 -1.98 -6.64 -9.48
C ARG A 41 -2.95 -5.87 -8.58
N VAL A 42 -3.05 -4.55 -8.73
CA VAL A 42 -4.05 -3.73 -8.02
C VAL A 42 -5.46 -4.16 -8.38
N MET A 43 -5.78 -4.31 -9.67
CA MET A 43 -7.09 -4.73 -10.13
C MET A 43 -7.44 -6.15 -9.67
N LYS A 44 -6.47 -7.06 -9.69
CA LYS A 44 -6.63 -8.43 -9.16
C LYS A 44 -6.93 -8.41 -7.65
N TYR A 45 -6.20 -7.60 -6.91
CA TYR A 45 -6.45 -7.42 -5.47
C TYR A 45 -7.85 -6.84 -5.20
N CYS A 46 -8.28 -5.84 -5.96
CA CYS A 46 -9.64 -5.27 -5.84
C CYS A 46 -10.74 -6.33 -6.01
N GLY A 47 -10.55 -7.26 -6.96
CA GLY A 47 -11.51 -8.34 -7.19
C GLY A 47 -11.50 -9.44 -6.13
N LEU A 48 -10.35 -9.73 -5.56
CA LEU A 48 -10.17 -10.86 -4.64
C LEU A 48 -10.19 -10.49 -3.16
N ARG A 49 -10.04 -9.20 -2.85
CA ARG A 49 -9.90 -8.73 -1.45
C ARG A 49 -11.06 -9.14 -0.55
N GLY A 50 -12.27 -9.25 -1.08
CA GLY A 50 -13.45 -9.66 -0.33
C GLY A 50 -13.42 -11.12 0.16
N LEU A 51 -12.49 -11.93 -0.36
CA LEU A 51 -12.27 -13.32 0.07
C LEU A 51 -11.35 -13.43 1.29
N TYR A 52 -10.69 -12.35 1.67
CA TYR A 52 -9.73 -12.30 2.77
C TYR A 52 -10.24 -11.37 3.86
N GLU A 53 -10.14 -11.80 5.12
CA GLU A 53 -10.58 -10.99 6.27
C GLU A 53 -9.79 -9.69 6.41
N CYS A 54 -8.50 -9.75 6.11
CA CYS A 54 -7.58 -8.62 6.22
C CYS A 54 -6.66 -8.57 4.99
N PRO A 55 -6.18 -7.37 4.62
CA PRO A 55 -5.21 -7.22 3.55
C PRO A 55 -3.94 -8.06 3.75
N GLU A 56 -3.53 -8.27 4.99
CA GLU A 56 -2.33 -9.03 5.34
C GLU A 56 -2.45 -10.52 5.04
N ASN A 57 -3.66 -11.06 4.99
CA ASN A 57 -3.93 -12.47 4.67
C ASN A 57 -3.89 -12.77 3.16
N TYR A 58 -3.85 -11.73 2.34
CA TYR A 58 -3.74 -11.90 0.88
C TYR A 58 -2.34 -12.44 0.52
N PRO A 59 -2.23 -13.41 -0.43
CA PRO A 59 -0.95 -13.98 -0.82
C PRO A 59 -0.11 -12.99 -1.63
N TRP A 60 0.66 -12.18 -0.95
CA TRP A 60 1.58 -11.20 -1.55
C TRP A 60 2.81 -11.90 -2.10
N GLU A 61 3.27 -11.50 -3.28
CA GLU A 61 4.50 -12.04 -3.86
C GLU A 61 5.75 -11.55 -3.12
N ASN A 62 5.69 -10.30 -2.66
CA ASN A 62 6.75 -9.68 -1.85
C ASN A 62 6.18 -8.58 -0.94
N ASN A 63 7.01 -8.13 0.01
CA ASN A 63 6.61 -7.11 0.97
C ASN A 63 6.30 -5.76 0.29
N ALA A 64 7.03 -5.41 -0.75
CA ALA A 64 6.83 -4.17 -1.49
C ALA A 64 5.44 -4.13 -2.17
N ASP A 65 4.97 -5.25 -2.71
CA ASP A 65 3.63 -5.35 -3.31
C ASP A 65 2.53 -5.01 -2.31
N TYR A 66 2.62 -5.54 -1.10
CA TYR A 66 1.67 -5.21 -0.04
C TYR A 66 1.55 -3.70 0.16
N TRP A 67 2.67 -3.02 0.35
CA TRP A 67 2.67 -1.58 0.64
C TRP A 67 2.22 -0.74 -0.55
N MET A 68 2.66 -1.09 -1.76
CA MET A 68 2.27 -0.36 -2.97
C MET A 68 0.78 -0.55 -3.29
N ILE A 69 0.30 -1.79 -3.30
CA ILE A 69 -1.07 -2.12 -3.71
C ILE A 69 -2.08 -1.63 -2.69
N THR A 70 -1.83 -1.78 -1.39
CA THR A 70 -2.74 -1.25 -0.36
C THR A 70 -2.81 0.27 -0.36
N ALA A 71 -1.69 0.96 -0.59
CA ALA A 71 -1.66 2.42 -0.73
C ALA A 71 -2.45 2.89 -1.98
N LEU A 72 -2.25 2.24 -3.12
CA LEU A 72 -2.98 2.55 -4.36
C LEU A 72 -4.47 2.27 -4.22
N TYR A 73 -4.83 1.16 -3.57
CA TYR A 73 -6.21 0.83 -3.29
C TYR A 73 -6.89 1.90 -2.42
N SER A 74 -6.23 2.34 -1.35
CA SER A 74 -6.74 3.41 -0.48
C SER A 74 -6.92 4.73 -1.24
N GLN A 75 -5.98 5.09 -2.12
CA GLN A 75 -6.08 6.28 -2.96
C GLN A 75 -7.22 6.16 -3.99
N MET A 76 -7.44 4.98 -4.54
CA MET A 76 -8.53 4.71 -5.47
C MET A 76 -9.90 4.87 -4.78
N GLN A 77 -10.04 4.38 -3.56
CA GLN A 77 -11.26 4.54 -2.77
C GLN A 77 -11.54 5.99 -2.36
N ALA A 78 -10.49 6.72 -1.99
CA ALA A 78 -10.64 8.11 -1.54
C ALA A 78 -10.93 9.09 -2.68
N GLY A 79 -10.45 8.82 -3.90
CA GLY A 79 -10.40 9.79 -4.99
C GLY A 79 -11.21 9.46 -6.24
N ASN A 80 -11.93 8.34 -6.30
CA ASN A 80 -12.61 7.88 -7.53
C ASN A 80 -11.72 8.01 -8.78
N LEU A 81 -10.50 7.48 -8.70
CA LEU A 81 -9.50 7.65 -9.73
C LEU A 81 -9.92 7.01 -11.06
N THR A 82 -9.66 7.72 -12.14
CA THR A 82 -9.75 7.16 -13.48
C THR A 82 -8.62 6.15 -13.72
N GLU A 83 -8.79 5.29 -14.73
CA GLU A 83 -7.76 4.31 -15.10
C GLU A 83 -6.40 4.97 -15.39
N SER A 84 -6.40 6.05 -16.14
CA SER A 84 -5.18 6.78 -16.49
C SER A 84 -4.48 7.39 -15.27
N GLU A 85 -5.24 7.94 -14.34
CA GLU A 85 -4.71 8.47 -13.07
C GLU A 85 -4.13 7.36 -12.21
N LEU A 86 -4.81 6.21 -12.13
CA LEU A 86 -4.31 5.06 -11.39
C LEU A 86 -2.99 4.54 -11.98
N ARG A 87 -2.87 4.45 -13.31
CA ARG A 87 -1.62 4.06 -13.99
C ARG A 87 -0.48 5.03 -13.70
N GLN A 88 -0.74 6.35 -13.72
CA GLN A 88 0.25 7.36 -13.33
C GLN A 88 0.68 7.20 -11.87
N ARG A 89 -0.25 6.91 -10.97
CA ARG A 89 0.07 6.67 -9.56
C ARG A 89 0.86 5.38 -9.35
N CYS A 90 0.59 4.34 -10.12
CA CYS A 90 1.42 3.13 -10.13
C CYS A 90 2.88 3.45 -10.45
N GLY A 91 3.13 4.25 -11.49
CA GLY A 91 4.49 4.69 -11.84
C GLY A 91 5.16 5.50 -10.72
N LYS A 92 4.43 6.38 -10.04
CA LYS A 92 4.95 7.15 -8.90
C LYS A 92 5.26 6.26 -7.70
N GLN A 93 4.40 5.30 -7.39
CA GLN A 93 4.62 4.34 -6.30
C GLN A 93 5.82 3.45 -6.56
N LEU A 94 5.97 2.94 -7.77
CA LEU A 94 7.13 2.15 -8.17
C LEU A 94 8.43 2.92 -8.01
N LYS A 95 8.46 4.18 -8.47
CA LYS A 95 9.63 5.03 -8.30
C LYS A 95 9.97 5.23 -6.83
N SER A 96 8.99 5.61 -6.02
CA SER A 96 9.19 5.80 -4.57
C SER A 96 9.69 4.53 -3.89
N MET A 97 9.16 3.36 -4.25
CA MET A 97 9.58 2.08 -3.70
C MET A 97 10.99 1.70 -4.16
N ALA A 98 11.33 1.93 -5.44
CA ALA A 98 12.66 1.71 -5.97
C ALA A 98 13.70 2.59 -5.28
N ASP A 99 13.39 3.85 -5.04
CA ASP A 99 14.28 4.79 -4.32
C ASP A 99 14.51 4.31 -2.87
N ARG A 100 13.50 3.81 -2.19
CA ARG A 100 13.62 3.23 -0.84
C ARG A 100 14.51 1.99 -0.82
N ILE A 101 14.28 1.05 -1.74
CA ILE A 101 15.08 -0.18 -1.85
C ILE A 101 16.54 0.16 -2.20
N THR A 102 16.75 1.10 -3.13
CA THR A 102 18.10 1.52 -3.55
C THR A 102 18.86 2.22 -2.42
N SER A 103 18.15 2.96 -1.55
CA SER A 103 18.75 3.58 -0.36
C SER A 103 19.10 2.56 0.74
N GLY A 104 18.77 1.28 0.55
CA GLY A 104 19.03 0.22 1.53
C GLY A 104 17.99 0.12 2.63
N GLU A 105 16.81 0.74 2.45
CA GLU A 105 15.71 0.61 3.38
C GLU A 105 15.11 -0.79 3.33
N ASP A 106 15.01 -1.44 4.48
CA ASP A 106 14.33 -2.72 4.60
C ASP A 106 12.82 -2.53 4.55
N ILE A 107 12.16 -3.24 3.63
CA ILE A 107 10.70 -3.15 3.48
C ILE A 107 10.04 -4.13 4.46
N PRO A 108 9.31 -3.63 5.47
CA PRO A 108 8.76 -4.47 6.51
C PRO A 108 7.69 -5.42 5.97
N GLU A 109 7.58 -6.59 6.60
CA GLU A 109 6.53 -7.55 6.30
C GLU A 109 5.13 -6.99 6.59
N PRO A 110 4.10 -7.47 5.86
CA PRO A 110 2.70 -7.17 6.19
C PRO A 110 2.39 -7.64 7.60
N ARG A 111 2.14 -6.71 8.49
CA ARG A 111 1.71 -7.01 9.86
C ARG A 111 0.27 -6.58 10.03
N LYS A 112 -0.52 -7.42 10.68
CA LYS A 112 -1.86 -7.02 11.12
C LYS A 112 -1.72 -5.79 12.00
N GLN A 113 -2.00 -4.64 11.44
CA GLN A 113 -2.23 -3.43 12.20
C GLN A 113 -3.66 -3.53 12.77
N ILE A 114 -3.85 -4.46 13.70
CA ILE A 114 -4.97 -4.34 14.62
C ILE A 114 -4.62 -3.09 15.42
N PRO A 115 -5.39 -2.00 15.34
CA PRO A 115 -5.29 -0.99 16.35
C PRO A 115 -5.63 -1.74 17.64
N GLN A 116 -4.61 -2.09 18.38
CA GLN A 116 -4.83 -2.50 19.74
C GLN A 116 -5.37 -1.27 20.45
N LEU A 117 -6.69 -1.13 20.40
CA LEU A 117 -7.41 -0.32 21.36
C LEU A 117 -7.30 -1.02 22.71
N HIS A 118 -6.07 -1.35 23.08
CA HIS A 118 -5.75 -1.68 24.43
C HIS A 118 -5.62 -0.36 25.17
N ILE A 119 -6.77 0.23 25.48
CA ILE A 119 -6.84 1.15 26.59
C ILE A 119 -6.72 0.23 27.81
N PRO A 120 -5.57 0.16 28.47
CA PRO A 120 -5.52 -0.48 29.76
C PRO A 120 -6.41 0.39 30.65
N SER A 121 -7.66 -0.01 30.81
CA SER A 121 -8.46 0.53 31.90
C SER A 121 -7.73 0.13 33.17
N THR A 122 -7.01 1.09 33.74
CA THR A 122 -6.45 0.92 35.07
C THR A 122 -7.61 0.45 35.97
N THR A 123 -7.33 -0.50 36.81
CA THR A 123 -8.33 -1.07 37.75
C THR A 123 -9.07 0.03 38.53
N GLU A 124 -8.44 1.18 38.71
CA GLU A 124 -9.01 2.38 39.34
C GLU A 124 -10.07 3.07 38.47
N THR A 125 -9.83 3.21 37.17
CA THR A 125 -10.80 3.80 36.23
C THR A 125 -12.05 2.92 36.12
N ALA A 126 -11.88 1.60 36.06
CA ALA A 126 -12.99 0.66 36.07
C ALA A 126 -13.79 0.72 37.38
N LYS A 127 -13.14 0.81 38.56
CA LYS A 127 -13.78 0.97 39.86
C LYS A 127 -14.56 2.27 39.96
N SER A 128 -14.03 3.39 39.45
CA SER A 128 -14.72 4.69 39.49
C SER A 128 -15.96 4.68 38.60
N HIS A 129 -15.90 4.08 37.39
CA HIS A 129 -17.07 3.95 36.53
C HIS A 129 -18.16 3.06 37.15
N ILE A 130 -17.77 1.96 37.77
CA ILE A 130 -18.73 1.07 38.48
C ILE A 130 -19.36 1.79 39.68
N ALA A 131 -18.61 2.61 40.44
CA ALA A 131 -19.13 3.40 41.54
C ALA A 131 -20.14 4.45 41.04
N ASN A 132 -19.85 5.15 39.95
CA ASN A 132 -20.75 6.11 39.30
C ASN A 132 -22.05 5.46 38.85
N ILE A 133 -21.97 4.30 38.21
CA ILE A 133 -23.15 3.55 37.74
C ILE A 133 -24.03 3.14 38.95
N ARG A 134 -23.41 2.65 40.02
CA ARG A 134 -24.14 2.29 41.26
C ARG A 134 -24.83 3.51 41.88
N GLN A 135 -24.21 4.67 41.86
CA GLN A 135 -24.76 5.92 42.37
C GLN A 135 -25.99 6.37 41.55
N MET A 136 -25.90 6.31 40.21
CA MET A 136 -27.01 6.62 39.29
C MET A 136 -28.19 5.66 39.52
N MET A 137 -27.94 4.38 39.72
CA MET A 137 -28.98 3.37 39.98
C MET A 137 -29.66 3.59 41.33
N LYS A 138 -28.97 4.10 42.35
CA LYS A 138 -29.56 4.44 43.65
C LYS A 138 -30.47 5.69 43.53
N GLN A 139 -30.10 6.69 42.75
CA GLN A 139 -30.92 7.88 42.54
C GLN A 139 -32.17 7.58 41.72
N SER A 140 -32.10 6.64 40.78
CA SER A 140 -33.28 6.21 40.00
C SER A 140 -34.31 5.42 40.79
N ARG A 141 -33.95 4.87 41.96
CA ARG A 141 -34.90 4.13 42.84
C ARG A 141 -35.66 5.00 43.83
N HIS A 142 -35.31 6.30 43.94
CA HIS A 142 -35.94 7.23 44.89
C HIS A 142 -36.90 8.23 44.24
N ASN A 143 -37.15 8.08 42.96
CA ASN A 143 -38.21 8.73 42.22
C ASN A 143 -39.24 7.69 41.81
#